data_98a7364159452855c804b319ae34969c
#
_entry.id   98a7364159452855c804b319ae34969c
#
_cell.length_a   1.000
_cell.length_b   1.000
_cell.length_c   1.000
_cell.angle_alpha   90.00
_cell.angle_beta   90.00
_cell.angle_gamma   90.00
#
_symmetry.space_group_name_H-M   'P 1'
#
loop_
_entity.id
_entity.type
_entity.pdbx_description
1 polymer ?
#
loop_
_entity_poly.entity_id
_entity_poly.type
_entity_poly.pdbx_seq_one_letter_code
_entity_poly.pdbx_strand_id
1 'polypeptide(L)'
;MYKETVLPRVLEQVVNCKDEIAQYYLMDCIIQVFPDEYHLQTLDVLLGAFPQLQPTVDIKTVLSRLMERLSNYAASSADVLPEFLQVEAFSKLNNAIGKVIEAQPDMPILGVITLYSSLLTFTLHVHPDRLDYADQVLGACVKKLSGKEKLEDKKATKQIVALLSAPLDKYNDIVTALKLSNYPRVMEYLDSETNKVMATVIIQSIMKNKTRISTADRVEALFELIKGLIKDLDDAFHDEVDEDDFKEEQNSVARLIQLLHSDDPEEMFKIICTVRKHILGGGPKRLPFTVPPLVFSSLKLVRQLQGQEENPFGEEESTTPKKIFQVLNQTVETLSNIPAPELALQLFLQCAEAANDCDLEPVAYEFFTQAYILYEEDISDSRAQVTAIHLIIGTLQRMHVFGVENRDTLTHKATGYSAKLLKKPDQCRAVYACSHLFWVDDQDNVKDGERVLLCLKRALRIANAAQQMSNAARGSAGSVTLFVEILNKYLYFFEKGNPQITVAAIQSLIELITTEMHSDSSTPDPAADAFFASTLRYMEFQKQKGGAIGEKYEPIKV
;
A
#
# COMPACT_ATOMS: atom_id res chain seq x y z
N MET A 1 -9.08 40.46 -48.23
CA MET A 1 -8.35 39.94 -49.41
C MET A 1 -7.84 38.49 -49.18
N TYR A 2 -7.03 38.18 -48.15
CA TYR A 2 -6.55 36.83 -47.94
C TYR A 2 -7.68 35.81 -47.70
N LYS A 3 -8.63 36.14 -46.81
CA LYS A 3 -9.73 35.24 -46.38
C LYS A 3 -10.75 34.96 -47.48
N GLU A 4 -11.02 35.93 -48.29
CA GLU A 4 -12.13 35.90 -49.22
C GLU A 4 -11.71 35.51 -50.64
N THR A 5 -10.45 35.75 -51.00
CA THR A 5 -9.95 35.59 -52.37
C THR A 5 -8.76 34.66 -52.48
N VAL A 6 -7.72 34.86 -51.66
CA VAL A 6 -6.46 34.14 -51.83
C VAL A 6 -6.55 32.69 -51.35
N LEU A 7 -6.98 32.49 -50.10
CA LEU A 7 -7.04 31.15 -49.50
C LEU A 7 -8.01 30.21 -50.26
N PRO A 8 -9.27 30.62 -50.61
CA PRO A 8 -10.16 29.74 -51.35
C PRO A 8 -9.59 29.30 -52.70
N ARG A 9 -8.94 30.21 -53.43
CA ARG A 9 -8.30 29.88 -54.73
C ARG A 9 -7.11 28.95 -54.58
N VAL A 10 -6.25 29.16 -53.58
CA VAL A 10 -5.10 28.28 -53.31
C VAL A 10 -5.58 26.89 -52.94
N LEU A 11 -6.59 26.76 -52.08
CA LEU A 11 -7.18 25.48 -51.66
C LEU A 11 -7.83 24.76 -52.87
N GLU A 12 -8.52 25.46 -53.75
CA GLU A 12 -9.07 24.88 -54.96
C GLU A 12 -7.96 24.29 -55.85
N GLN A 13 -6.84 24.98 -56.02
CA GLN A 13 -5.69 24.47 -56.78
C GLN A 13 -5.06 23.25 -56.09
N VAL A 14 -4.94 23.23 -54.78
CA VAL A 14 -4.43 22.09 -54.03
C VAL A 14 -5.32 20.86 -54.23
N VAL A 15 -6.63 21.00 -54.09
CA VAL A 15 -7.60 19.92 -54.26
C VAL A 15 -7.57 19.38 -55.70
N ASN A 16 -7.43 20.25 -56.70
CA ASN A 16 -7.38 19.86 -58.13
C ASN A 16 -6.06 19.26 -58.57
N CYS A 17 -4.99 19.39 -57.79
CA CYS A 17 -3.66 18.91 -58.12
C CYS A 17 -3.59 17.38 -58.30
N LYS A 18 -4.39 16.60 -57.55
CA LYS A 18 -4.47 15.13 -57.61
C LYS A 18 -3.16 14.37 -57.37
N ASP A 19 -2.13 15.03 -56.90
CA ASP A 19 -0.87 14.44 -56.50
C ASP A 19 -0.77 14.45 -54.97
N GLU A 20 -0.64 13.29 -54.35
CA GLU A 20 -0.69 13.15 -52.89
C GLU A 20 0.48 13.85 -52.18
N ILE A 21 1.67 13.80 -52.78
CA ILE A 21 2.90 14.41 -52.23
C ILE A 21 2.77 15.94 -52.30
N ALA A 22 2.34 16.45 -53.45
CA ALA A 22 2.13 17.87 -53.64
C ALA A 22 1.01 18.41 -52.72
N GLN A 23 -0.10 17.69 -52.59
CA GLN A 23 -1.18 18.06 -51.68
C GLN A 23 -0.71 18.14 -50.23
N TYR A 24 0.06 17.15 -49.77
CA TYR A 24 0.60 17.16 -48.41
C TYR A 24 1.49 18.39 -48.19
N TYR A 25 2.48 18.61 -49.01
CA TYR A 25 3.40 19.73 -48.85
C TYR A 25 2.74 21.10 -49.00
N LEU A 26 1.79 21.24 -49.91
CA LEU A 26 1.07 22.50 -50.09
C LEU A 26 0.18 22.81 -48.88
N MET A 27 -0.54 21.83 -48.36
CA MET A 27 -1.33 22.02 -47.16
C MET A 27 -0.47 22.34 -45.92
N ASP A 28 0.63 21.63 -45.75
CA ASP A 28 1.60 21.90 -44.68
C ASP A 28 2.21 23.30 -44.81
N CYS A 29 2.55 23.72 -46.02
CA CYS A 29 3.06 25.05 -46.32
C CYS A 29 2.05 26.16 -45.96
N ILE A 30 0.77 25.98 -46.30
CA ILE A 30 -0.29 26.91 -45.91
C ILE A 30 -0.33 27.07 -44.40
N ILE A 31 -0.28 25.97 -43.65
CA ILE A 31 -0.33 26.00 -42.19
C ILE A 31 0.91 26.66 -41.59
N GLN A 32 2.08 26.44 -42.15
CA GLN A 32 3.34 26.99 -41.62
C GLN A 32 3.55 28.46 -41.95
N VAL A 33 3.14 28.91 -43.12
CA VAL A 33 3.49 30.23 -43.65
C VAL A 33 2.53 31.33 -43.21
N PHE A 34 1.23 31.04 -43.13
CA PHE A 34 0.25 32.04 -42.76
C PHE A 34 0.12 32.23 -41.26
N PRO A 35 -0.20 33.46 -40.77
CA PRO A 35 -0.39 33.74 -39.38
C PRO A 35 -1.52 32.92 -38.76
N ASP A 36 -1.34 32.53 -37.50
CA ASP A 36 -2.30 31.71 -36.75
C ASP A 36 -3.68 32.39 -36.59
N GLU A 37 -3.73 33.72 -36.49
CA GLU A 37 -4.95 34.49 -36.49
C GLU A 37 -5.81 34.24 -37.76
N TYR A 38 -5.16 34.15 -38.93
CA TYR A 38 -5.84 33.87 -40.17
C TYR A 38 -6.38 32.44 -40.25
N HIS A 39 -5.63 31.47 -39.69
CA HIS A 39 -6.11 30.10 -39.59
C HIS A 39 -7.38 29.99 -38.76
N LEU A 40 -7.45 30.67 -37.62
CA LEU A 40 -8.64 30.69 -36.78
C LEU A 40 -9.83 31.32 -37.49
N GLN A 41 -9.61 32.46 -38.15
CA GLN A 41 -10.67 33.18 -38.84
C GLN A 41 -11.20 32.49 -40.12
N THR A 42 -10.38 31.65 -40.73
CA THR A 42 -10.73 30.90 -41.95
C THR A 42 -10.86 29.40 -41.72
N LEU A 43 -11.08 29.00 -40.50
CA LEU A 43 -11.03 27.60 -40.07
C LEU A 43 -11.99 26.71 -40.90
N ASP A 44 -13.22 27.20 -41.16
CA ASP A 44 -14.20 26.46 -41.95
C ASP A 44 -13.69 26.12 -43.36
N VAL A 45 -13.11 27.12 -44.03
CA VAL A 45 -12.61 26.98 -45.40
C VAL A 45 -11.42 26.02 -45.44
N LEU A 46 -10.50 26.17 -44.47
CA LEU A 46 -9.32 25.33 -44.38
C LEU A 46 -9.69 23.88 -44.08
N LEU A 47 -10.56 23.63 -43.08
CA LEU A 47 -10.98 22.28 -42.72
C LEU A 47 -11.86 21.63 -43.78
N GLY A 48 -12.63 22.39 -44.56
CA GLY A 48 -13.42 21.89 -45.66
C GLY A 48 -12.62 21.32 -46.81
N ALA A 49 -11.33 21.69 -46.96
CA ALA A 49 -10.44 21.17 -47.98
C ALA A 49 -9.91 19.77 -47.65
N PHE A 50 -9.74 19.41 -46.38
CA PHE A 50 -9.11 18.13 -45.99
C PHE A 50 -9.81 16.88 -46.52
N PRO A 51 -11.16 16.74 -46.42
CA PRO A 51 -11.85 15.56 -46.93
C PRO A 51 -11.81 15.44 -48.46
N GLN A 52 -11.48 16.51 -49.15
CA GLN A 52 -11.40 16.56 -50.62
C GLN A 52 -10.02 16.18 -51.19
N LEU A 53 -9.02 16.00 -50.31
CA LEU A 53 -7.68 15.55 -50.70
C LEU A 53 -7.70 14.07 -51.07
N GLN A 54 -6.62 13.62 -51.75
CA GLN A 54 -6.47 12.20 -52.09
C GLN A 54 -6.50 11.34 -50.80
N PRO A 55 -7.12 10.15 -50.82
CA PRO A 55 -7.26 9.28 -49.62
C PRO A 55 -5.93 8.84 -48.98
N THR A 56 -4.84 8.91 -49.75
CA THR A 56 -3.50 8.49 -49.30
C THR A 56 -2.66 9.62 -48.70
N VAL A 57 -3.16 10.88 -48.74
CA VAL A 57 -2.45 12.03 -48.15
C VAL A 57 -2.37 11.89 -46.64
N ASP A 58 -1.21 12.17 -46.03
CA ASP A 58 -1.01 12.16 -44.59
C ASP A 58 -1.65 13.39 -43.92
N ILE A 59 -2.99 13.39 -43.90
CA ILE A 59 -3.80 14.47 -43.33
C ILE A 59 -3.60 14.56 -41.82
N LYS A 60 -3.40 13.43 -41.14
CA LYS A 60 -3.25 13.41 -39.66
C LYS A 60 -2.10 14.30 -39.20
N THR A 61 -0.96 14.27 -39.89
CA THR A 61 0.21 15.09 -39.53
C THR A 61 -0.08 16.57 -39.78
N VAL A 62 -0.67 16.90 -40.90
CA VAL A 62 -1.01 18.30 -41.23
C VAL A 62 -2.03 18.88 -40.29
N LEU A 63 -3.09 18.13 -40.00
CA LEU A 63 -4.17 18.55 -39.08
C LEU A 63 -3.69 18.65 -37.63
N SER A 64 -2.82 17.75 -37.20
CA SER A 64 -2.20 17.81 -35.87
C SER A 64 -1.32 19.06 -35.71
N ARG A 65 -0.57 19.42 -36.74
CA ARG A 65 0.22 20.67 -36.75
C ARG A 65 -0.66 21.91 -36.70
N LEU A 66 -1.77 21.93 -37.40
CA LEU A 66 -2.74 23.02 -37.32
C LEU A 66 -3.25 23.19 -35.89
N MET A 67 -3.66 22.10 -35.22
CA MET A 67 -4.14 22.12 -33.85
C MET A 67 -3.05 22.57 -32.88
N GLU A 68 -1.82 22.14 -33.07
CA GLU A 68 -0.68 22.57 -32.27
C GLU A 68 -0.43 24.08 -32.40
N ARG A 69 -0.46 24.62 -33.62
CA ARG A 69 -0.30 26.05 -33.85
C ARG A 69 -1.42 26.87 -33.24
N LEU A 70 -2.66 26.42 -33.36
CA LEU A 70 -3.80 27.07 -32.72
C LEU A 70 -3.70 27.03 -31.19
N SER A 71 -3.22 25.95 -30.62
CA SER A 71 -2.95 25.85 -29.19
C SER A 71 -1.90 26.87 -28.73
N ASN A 72 -0.79 26.98 -29.48
CA ASN A 72 0.27 27.95 -29.19
C ASN A 72 -0.24 29.40 -29.34
N TYR A 73 -1.07 29.66 -30.33
CA TYR A 73 -1.70 30.96 -30.52
C TYR A 73 -2.60 31.33 -29.33
N ALA A 74 -3.41 30.38 -28.85
CA ALA A 74 -4.24 30.56 -27.66
C ALA A 74 -3.40 30.85 -26.40
N ALA A 75 -2.23 30.22 -26.28
CA ALA A 75 -1.30 30.44 -25.17
C ALA A 75 -0.58 31.80 -25.21
N SER A 76 -0.50 32.44 -26.38
CA SER A 76 0.22 33.70 -26.55
C SER A 76 -0.42 34.89 -25.87
N SER A 77 -1.76 34.92 -25.74
CA SER A 77 -2.52 35.97 -25.06
C SER A 77 -3.91 35.46 -24.63
N ALA A 78 -4.31 35.85 -23.43
CA ALA A 78 -5.67 35.55 -22.94
C ALA A 78 -6.78 36.25 -23.78
N ASP A 79 -6.46 37.32 -24.47
CA ASP A 79 -7.39 38.10 -25.26
C ASP A 79 -7.88 37.36 -26.51
N VAL A 80 -7.16 36.33 -26.97
CA VAL A 80 -7.55 35.55 -28.15
C VAL A 80 -8.52 34.40 -27.83
N LEU A 81 -8.63 33.99 -26.57
CA LEU A 81 -9.52 32.89 -26.16
C LEU A 81 -11.01 33.11 -26.55
N PRO A 82 -11.59 34.31 -26.42
CA PRO A 82 -12.96 34.57 -26.86
C PRO A 82 -13.17 34.30 -28.36
N GLU A 83 -12.18 34.51 -29.20
CA GLU A 83 -12.26 34.22 -30.64
C GLU A 83 -12.46 32.74 -30.92
N PHE A 84 -11.81 31.86 -30.16
CA PHE A 84 -11.99 30.42 -30.28
C PHE A 84 -13.41 29.97 -29.97
N LEU A 85 -14.06 30.59 -29.00
CA LEU A 85 -15.46 30.33 -28.68
C LEU A 85 -16.42 30.92 -29.73
N GLN A 86 -16.13 32.11 -30.21
CA GLN A 86 -16.95 32.78 -31.25
C GLN A 86 -16.91 32.03 -32.58
N VAL A 87 -15.76 31.51 -32.95
CA VAL A 87 -15.56 30.71 -34.16
C VAL A 87 -16.06 29.27 -33.98
N GLU A 88 -16.32 28.84 -32.76
CA GLU A 88 -16.65 27.44 -32.42
C GLU A 88 -15.56 26.46 -32.87
N ALA A 89 -14.30 26.80 -32.60
CA ALA A 89 -13.13 26.07 -33.10
C ALA A 89 -13.14 24.59 -32.70
N PHE A 90 -13.50 24.27 -31.46
CA PHE A 90 -13.59 22.90 -30.99
C PHE A 90 -14.59 22.07 -31.81
N SER A 91 -15.80 22.54 -31.98
CA SER A 91 -16.85 21.83 -32.72
C SER A 91 -16.45 21.59 -34.18
N LYS A 92 -15.84 22.61 -34.81
CA LYS A 92 -15.36 22.52 -36.19
C LYS A 92 -14.22 21.51 -36.34
N LEU A 93 -13.25 21.52 -35.43
CA LEU A 93 -12.15 20.56 -35.44
C LEU A 93 -12.64 19.13 -35.17
N ASN A 94 -13.53 18.94 -34.22
CA ASN A 94 -14.09 17.63 -33.90
C ASN A 94 -14.86 17.05 -35.11
N ASN A 95 -15.69 17.86 -35.76
CA ASN A 95 -16.42 17.46 -36.95
C ASN A 95 -15.48 17.18 -38.14
N ALA A 96 -14.43 17.99 -38.31
CA ALA A 96 -13.45 17.80 -39.35
C ALA A 96 -12.68 16.50 -39.22
N ILE A 97 -12.29 16.14 -38.00
CA ILE A 97 -11.62 14.85 -37.72
C ILE A 97 -12.56 13.69 -38.07
N GLY A 98 -13.82 13.75 -37.69
CA GLY A 98 -14.80 12.73 -38.06
C GLY A 98 -14.93 12.55 -39.57
N LYS A 99 -15.01 13.66 -40.33
CA LYS A 99 -15.09 13.64 -41.80
C LYS A 99 -13.82 13.13 -42.46
N VAL A 100 -12.65 13.48 -41.94
CA VAL A 100 -11.37 12.98 -42.45
C VAL A 100 -11.26 11.47 -42.28
N ILE A 101 -11.66 10.95 -41.13
CA ILE A 101 -11.63 9.51 -40.88
C ILE A 101 -12.60 8.77 -41.80
N GLU A 102 -13.78 9.35 -42.06
CA GLU A 102 -14.76 8.79 -43.00
C GLU A 102 -14.26 8.82 -44.45
N ALA A 103 -13.53 9.87 -44.83
CA ALA A 103 -12.95 10.02 -46.17
C ALA A 103 -11.75 9.09 -46.39
N GLN A 104 -11.11 8.63 -45.33
CA GLN A 104 -9.96 7.73 -45.39
C GLN A 104 -10.23 6.43 -44.61
N PRO A 105 -11.10 5.52 -45.09
CA PRO A 105 -11.51 4.33 -44.37
C PRO A 105 -10.36 3.35 -44.12
N ASP A 106 -9.28 3.41 -44.89
CA ASP A 106 -8.07 2.60 -44.75
C ASP A 106 -7.05 3.22 -43.77
N MET A 107 -7.37 4.33 -43.12
CA MET A 107 -6.49 4.95 -42.15
C MET A 107 -6.20 3.97 -41.00
N PRO A 108 -4.91 3.73 -40.65
CA PRO A 108 -4.55 2.88 -39.53
C PRO A 108 -5.14 3.40 -38.24
N ILE A 109 -5.48 2.48 -37.30
CA ILE A 109 -6.00 2.85 -35.97
C ILE A 109 -5.08 3.83 -35.26
N LEU A 110 -3.78 3.66 -35.37
CA LEU A 110 -2.79 4.60 -34.84
C LEU A 110 -3.04 6.04 -35.31
N GLY A 111 -3.37 6.21 -36.59
CA GLY A 111 -3.71 7.53 -37.16
C GLY A 111 -4.96 8.15 -36.53
N VAL A 112 -6.00 7.34 -36.34
CA VAL A 112 -7.25 7.77 -35.69
C VAL A 112 -6.97 8.21 -34.25
N ILE A 113 -6.26 7.42 -33.47
CA ILE A 113 -5.91 7.73 -32.09
C ILE A 113 -5.03 8.97 -32.01
N THR A 114 -4.08 9.13 -32.93
CA THR A 114 -3.20 10.32 -32.99
C THR A 114 -4.01 11.60 -33.24
N LEU A 115 -4.99 11.57 -34.13
CA LEU A 115 -5.88 12.73 -34.39
C LEU A 115 -6.66 13.11 -33.13
N TYR A 116 -7.27 12.16 -32.46
CA TYR A 116 -8.02 12.44 -31.23
C TYR A 116 -7.11 12.84 -30.06
N SER A 117 -5.91 12.32 -30.00
CA SER A 117 -4.90 12.75 -29.03
C SER A 117 -4.51 14.21 -29.25
N SER A 118 -4.29 14.61 -30.49
CA SER A 118 -4.00 16.01 -30.83
C SER A 118 -5.18 16.94 -30.52
N LEU A 119 -6.40 16.50 -30.82
CA LEU A 119 -7.62 17.26 -30.49
C LEU A 119 -7.81 17.39 -28.97
N LEU A 120 -7.56 16.33 -28.21
CA LEU A 120 -7.63 16.38 -26.75
C LEU A 120 -6.61 17.35 -26.18
N THR A 121 -5.36 17.30 -26.64
CA THR A 121 -4.31 18.23 -26.24
C THR A 121 -4.72 19.68 -26.54
N PHE A 122 -5.24 19.95 -27.74
CA PHE A 122 -5.79 21.26 -28.11
C PHE A 122 -6.89 21.68 -27.12
N THR A 123 -7.86 20.81 -26.87
CA THR A 123 -8.99 21.08 -25.99
C THR A 123 -8.57 21.42 -24.55
N LEU A 124 -7.62 20.65 -24.02
CA LEU A 124 -7.09 20.86 -22.67
C LEU A 124 -6.30 22.17 -22.54
N HIS A 125 -5.63 22.60 -23.60
CA HIS A 125 -4.87 23.86 -23.59
C HIS A 125 -5.75 25.10 -23.83
N VAL A 126 -6.69 25.00 -24.74
CA VAL A 126 -7.55 26.14 -25.16
C VAL A 126 -8.77 26.28 -24.25
N HIS A 127 -9.39 25.18 -23.89
CA HIS A 127 -10.62 25.13 -23.06
C HIS A 127 -10.45 24.24 -21.83
N PRO A 128 -9.52 24.55 -20.90
CA PRO A 128 -9.24 23.69 -19.74
C PRO A 128 -10.47 23.51 -18.82
N ASP A 129 -11.37 24.50 -18.77
CA ASP A 129 -12.55 24.44 -17.92
C ASP A 129 -13.74 23.68 -18.55
N ARG A 130 -13.63 23.29 -19.82
CA ARG A 130 -14.67 22.59 -20.56
C ARG A 130 -14.44 21.09 -20.56
N LEU A 131 -14.76 20.43 -19.43
CA LEU A 131 -14.69 18.98 -19.30
C LEU A 131 -15.63 18.25 -20.27
N ASP A 132 -16.74 18.86 -20.62
CA ASP A 132 -17.67 18.35 -21.63
C ASP A 132 -17.00 18.20 -23.00
N TYR A 133 -16.15 19.14 -23.41
CA TYR A 133 -15.38 19.02 -24.65
C TYR A 133 -14.37 17.88 -24.60
N ALA A 134 -13.61 17.78 -23.50
CA ALA A 134 -12.66 16.69 -23.32
C ALA A 134 -13.36 15.32 -23.35
N ASP A 135 -14.50 15.20 -22.70
CA ASP A 135 -15.30 13.97 -22.69
C ASP A 135 -15.89 13.65 -24.08
N GLN A 136 -16.30 14.64 -24.84
CA GLN A 136 -16.73 14.47 -26.23
C GLN A 136 -15.61 13.91 -27.12
N VAL A 137 -14.37 14.36 -26.94
CA VAL A 137 -13.21 13.85 -27.69
C VAL A 137 -13.01 12.37 -27.37
N LEU A 138 -13.02 12.01 -26.09
CA LEU A 138 -12.89 10.62 -25.66
C LEU A 138 -14.06 9.76 -26.17
N GLY A 139 -15.28 10.27 -26.13
CA GLY A 139 -16.46 9.60 -26.66
C GLY A 139 -16.40 9.37 -28.18
N ALA A 140 -15.91 10.35 -28.94
CA ALA A 140 -15.71 10.21 -30.38
C ALA A 140 -14.64 9.17 -30.69
N CYS A 141 -13.55 9.14 -29.91
CA CYS A 141 -12.51 8.11 -30.04
C CYS A 141 -13.09 6.70 -29.77
N VAL A 142 -13.83 6.53 -28.70
CA VAL A 142 -14.51 5.26 -28.37
C VAL A 142 -15.44 4.82 -29.48
N LYS A 143 -16.22 5.73 -30.04
CA LYS A 143 -17.14 5.43 -31.14
C LYS A 143 -16.40 4.93 -32.39
N LYS A 144 -15.23 5.48 -32.70
CA LYS A 144 -14.40 5.03 -33.85
C LYS A 144 -13.66 3.71 -33.58
N LEU A 145 -13.40 3.39 -32.31
CA LEU A 145 -12.83 2.12 -31.90
C LEU A 145 -13.89 1.03 -31.70
N SER A 146 -15.16 1.39 -31.63
CA SER A 146 -16.25 0.45 -31.41
C SER A 146 -16.29 -0.66 -32.47
N GLY A 147 -16.54 -1.90 -32.05
CA GLY A 147 -16.54 -3.07 -32.92
C GLY A 147 -15.17 -3.68 -33.20
N LYS A 148 -14.11 -3.11 -32.62
CA LYS A 148 -12.77 -3.71 -32.65
C LYS A 148 -12.50 -4.39 -31.31
N GLU A 149 -11.79 -5.52 -31.38
CA GLU A 149 -11.26 -6.18 -30.19
C GLU A 149 -10.16 -5.34 -29.56
N LYS A 150 -9.58 -5.82 -28.44
CA LYS A 150 -8.43 -5.15 -27.81
C LYS A 150 -7.33 -4.90 -28.84
N LEU A 151 -6.68 -3.76 -28.72
CA LEU A 151 -5.65 -3.34 -29.67
C LEU A 151 -4.37 -4.17 -29.44
N GLU A 152 -3.93 -4.84 -30.49
CA GLU A 152 -2.68 -5.61 -30.47
C GLU A 152 -1.46 -4.78 -30.92
N ASP A 153 -1.68 -3.66 -31.62
CA ASP A 153 -0.60 -2.79 -32.08
C ASP A 153 0.00 -2.01 -30.90
N LYS A 154 1.23 -2.34 -30.53
CA LYS A 154 1.99 -1.66 -29.45
C LYS A 154 2.14 -0.14 -29.64
N LYS A 155 2.18 0.35 -30.86
CA LYS A 155 2.23 1.80 -31.11
C LYS A 155 0.89 2.46 -30.85
N ALA A 156 -0.21 1.81 -31.21
CA ALA A 156 -1.56 2.29 -30.95
C ALA A 156 -1.86 2.29 -29.45
N THR A 157 -1.48 1.23 -28.70
CA THR A 157 -1.67 1.17 -27.26
C THR A 157 -0.86 2.22 -26.52
N LYS A 158 0.38 2.48 -26.92
CA LYS A 158 1.19 3.59 -26.38
C LYS A 158 0.55 4.95 -26.62
N GLN A 159 -0.06 5.14 -27.79
CA GLN A 159 -0.75 6.39 -28.11
C GLN A 159 -2.03 6.57 -27.26
N ILE A 160 -2.74 5.49 -26.95
CA ILE A 160 -3.87 5.54 -25.99
C ILE A 160 -3.39 5.90 -24.60
N VAL A 161 -2.26 5.34 -24.15
CA VAL A 161 -1.65 5.73 -22.87
C VAL A 161 -1.34 7.22 -22.84
N ALA A 162 -0.78 7.77 -23.92
CA ALA A 162 -0.53 9.20 -24.05
C ALA A 162 -1.83 10.02 -24.01
N LEU A 163 -2.87 9.57 -24.70
CA LEU A 163 -4.19 10.18 -24.71
C LEU A 163 -4.80 10.26 -23.29
N LEU A 164 -4.74 9.16 -22.55
CA LEU A 164 -5.26 9.06 -21.19
C LEU A 164 -4.40 9.80 -20.16
N SER A 165 -3.11 9.93 -20.42
CA SER A 165 -2.18 10.66 -19.55
C SER A 165 -2.34 12.18 -19.68
N ALA A 166 -2.80 12.68 -20.82
CA ALA A 166 -2.92 14.11 -21.07
C ALA A 166 -3.84 14.85 -20.06
N PRO A 167 -5.03 14.36 -19.68
CA PRO A 167 -5.82 14.98 -18.63
C PRO A 167 -5.15 14.95 -17.26
N LEU A 168 -4.43 13.87 -16.92
CA LEU A 168 -3.69 13.76 -15.65
C LEU A 168 -2.58 14.80 -15.57
N ASP A 169 -1.84 14.99 -16.64
CA ASP A 169 -0.74 15.95 -16.71
C ASP A 169 -1.26 17.40 -16.68
N LYS A 170 -2.39 17.65 -17.32
CA LYS A 170 -2.98 19.00 -17.39
C LYS A 170 -3.58 19.44 -16.06
N TYR A 171 -4.39 18.58 -15.46
CA TYR A 171 -5.14 18.93 -14.25
C TYR A 171 -4.38 18.58 -12.96
N ASN A 172 -3.37 17.73 -13.03
CA ASN A 172 -2.66 17.18 -11.88
C ASN A 172 -3.61 16.54 -10.85
N ASP A 173 -4.73 16.01 -11.29
CA ASP A 173 -5.81 15.52 -10.44
C ASP A 173 -6.60 14.39 -11.13
N ILE A 174 -6.48 13.18 -10.62
CA ILE A 174 -7.26 12.03 -11.09
C ILE A 174 -8.77 12.24 -10.87
N VAL A 175 -9.18 12.95 -9.85
CA VAL A 175 -10.60 13.21 -9.58
C VAL A 175 -11.24 13.96 -10.74
N THR A 176 -10.54 14.90 -11.34
CA THR A 176 -11.01 15.61 -12.54
C THR A 176 -11.12 14.64 -13.73
N ALA A 177 -10.14 13.77 -13.94
CA ALA A 177 -10.21 12.75 -14.98
C ALA A 177 -11.38 11.76 -14.77
N LEU A 178 -11.70 11.40 -13.54
CA LEU A 178 -12.83 10.54 -13.20
C LEU A 178 -14.20 11.17 -13.53
N LYS A 179 -14.28 12.49 -13.68
CA LYS A 179 -15.50 13.18 -14.14
C LYS A 179 -15.78 12.96 -15.63
N LEU A 180 -14.78 12.50 -16.39
CA LEU A 180 -14.90 12.17 -17.81
C LEU A 180 -15.52 10.77 -17.95
N SER A 181 -16.79 10.69 -18.31
CA SER A 181 -17.52 9.41 -18.37
C SER A 181 -16.96 8.42 -19.39
N ASN A 182 -16.29 8.90 -20.43
CA ASN A 182 -15.67 8.08 -21.47
C ASN A 182 -14.21 7.67 -21.14
N TYR A 183 -13.63 8.20 -20.08
CA TYR A 183 -12.25 7.85 -19.69
C TYR A 183 -12.08 6.35 -19.40
N PRO A 184 -12.93 5.71 -18.58
CA PRO A 184 -12.87 4.27 -18.36
C PRO A 184 -13.11 3.45 -19.64
N ARG A 185 -13.97 3.94 -20.53
CA ARG A 185 -14.27 3.26 -21.79
C ARG A 185 -13.08 3.17 -22.72
N VAL A 186 -12.27 4.21 -22.77
CA VAL A 186 -11.01 4.19 -23.55
C VAL A 186 -10.04 3.16 -22.99
N MET A 187 -9.97 3.01 -21.67
CA MET A 187 -9.10 2.01 -21.03
C MET A 187 -9.48 0.56 -21.36
N GLU A 188 -10.72 0.29 -21.69
CA GLU A 188 -11.18 -1.06 -22.06
C GLU A 188 -10.53 -1.61 -23.34
N TYR A 189 -9.99 -0.74 -24.19
CA TYR A 189 -9.28 -1.13 -25.42
C TYR A 189 -7.81 -1.50 -25.18
N LEU A 190 -7.28 -1.27 -23.99
CA LEU A 190 -5.91 -1.65 -23.64
C LEU A 190 -5.81 -3.15 -23.38
N ASP A 191 -4.74 -3.76 -23.84
CA ASP A 191 -4.37 -5.11 -23.46
C ASP A 191 -3.97 -5.17 -21.97
N SER A 192 -3.76 -6.36 -21.44
CA SER A 192 -3.42 -6.58 -20.05
C SER A 192 -2.13 -5.86 -19.63
N GLU A 193 -1.09 -5.93 -20.47
CA GLU A 193 0.21 -5.29 -20.19
C GLU A 193 0.10 -3.76 -20.17
N THR A 194 -0.52 -3.18 -21.19
CA THR A 194 -0.67 -1.72 -21.29
C THR A 194 -1.64 -1.17 -20.26
N ASN A 195 -2.65 -1.96 -19.87
CA ASN A 195 -3.55 -1.60 -18.76
C ASN A 195 -2.79 -1.44 -17.44
N LYS A 196 -1.87 -2.35 -17.14
CA LYS A 196 -0.98 -2.24 -15.97
C LYS A 196 -0.10 -0.99 -16.04
N VAL A 197 0.46 -0.70 -17.20
CA VAL A 197 1.26 0.52 -17.40
C VAL A 197 0.43 1.77 -17.12
N MET A 198 -0.78 1.84 -17.65
CA MET A 198 -1.68 2.98 -17.42
C MET A 198 -2.11 3.08 -15.96
N ALA A 199 -2.43 1.97 -15.34
CA ALA A 199 -2.76 1.92 -13.91
C ALA A 199 -1.60 2.44 -13.04
N THR A 200 -0.37 2.07 -13.38
CA THR A 200 0.83 2.58 -12.72
C THR A 200 0.99 4.09 -12.90
N VAL A 201 0.75 4.61 -14.11
CA VAL A 201 0.78 6.06 -14.39
C VAL A 201 -0.26 6.80 -13.53
N ILE A 202 -1.47 6.26 -13.40
CA ILE A 202 -2.52 6.84 -12.56
C ILE A 202 -2.08 6.92 -11.10
N ILE A 203 -1.55 5.82 -10.56
CA ILE A 203 -1.08 5.78 -9.17
C ILE A 203 0.08 6.77 -8.95
N GLN A 204 1.04 6.81 -9.87
CA GLN A 204 2.16 7.76 -9.79
C GLN A 204 1.69 9.21 -9.83
N SER A 205 0.69 9.54 -10.64
CA SER A 205 0.07 10.86 -10.67
C SER A 205 -0.56 11.23 -9.33
N ILE A 206 -1.31 10.31 -8.73
CA ILE A 206 -1.92 10.50 -7.41
C ILE A 206 -0.85 10.76 -6.35
N MET A 207 0.22 9.96 -6.36
CA MET A 207 1.33 10.07 -5.41
C MET A 207 2.08 11.38 -5.56
N LYS A 208 2.43 11.75 -6.80
CA LYS A 208 3.16 12.98 -7.12
C LYS A 208 2.39 14.23 -6.71
N ASN A 209 1.12 14.27 -7.01
CA ASN A 209 0.27 15.44 -6.79
C ASN A 209 -0.42 15.42 -5.42
N LYS A 210 -0.22 14.37 -4.62
CA LYS A 210 -0.87 14.18 -3.32
C LYS A 210 -2.38 14.36 -3.40
N THR A 211 -2.99 13.84 -4.46
CA THR A 211 -4.40 13.97 -4.74
C THR A 211 -5.22 13.33 -3.62
N ARG A 212 -6.16 14.09 -3.06
CA ARG A 212 -7.03 13.61 -1.99
C ARG A 212 -8.25 12.92 -2.57
N ILE A 213 -8.40 11.63 -2.28
CA ILE A 213 -9.57 10.83 -2.65
C ILE A 213 -10.32 10.52 -1.36
N SER A 214 -11.50 11.12 -1.19
CA SER A 214 -12.20 11.18 0.10
C SER A 214 -13.64 10.66 0.08
N THR A 215 -14.06 10.03 -1.02
CA THR A 215 -15.40 9.44 -1.14
C THR A 215 -15.33 8.01 -1.66
N ALA A 216 -16.26 7.16 -1.20
CA ALA A 216 -16.33 5.77 -1.63
C ALA A 216 -16.62 5.62 -3.13
N ASP A 217 -17.43 6.51 -3.70
CA ASP A 217 -17.75 6.49 -5.13
C ASP A 217 -16.52 6.76 -5.99
N ARG A 218 -15.66 7.70 -5.57
CA ARG A 218 -14.39 7.99 -6.25
C ARG A 218 -13.39 6.84 -6.11
N VAL A 219 -13.36 6.21 -4.96
CA VAL A 219 -12.53 5.01 -4.72
C VAL A 219 -13.00 3.87 -5.61
N GLU A 220 -14.30 3.62 -5.71
CA GLU A 220 -14.86 2.58 -6.60
C GLU A 220 -14.44 2.83 -8.06
N ALA A 221 -14.61 4.05 -8.55
CA ALA A 221 -14.23 4.42 -9.90
C ALA A 221 -12.71 4.27 -10.14
N LEU A 222 -11.90 4.69 -9.18
CA LEU A 222 -10.44 4.57 -9.26
C LEU A 222 -10.00 3.09 -9.30
N PHE A 223 -10.53 2.25 -8.43
CA PHE A 223 -10.15 0.84 -8.35
C PHE A 223 -10.60 0.05 -9.59
N GLU A 224 -11.70 0.45 -10.23
CA GLU A 224 -12.05 -0.08 -11.55
C GLU A 224 -11.01 0.31 -12.62
N LEU A 225 -10.47 1.52 -12.60
CA LEU A 225 -9.42 1.94 -13.52
C LEU A 225 -8.11 1.18 -13.33
N ILE A 226 -7.74 0.89 -12.10
CA ILE A 226 -6.47 0.22 -11.78
C ILE A 226 -6.61 -1.30 -11.59
N LYS A 227 -7.74 -1.89 -12.00
CA LYS A 227 -8.03 -3.31 -11.80
C LYS A 227 -6.94 -4.25 -12.31
N GLY A 228 -6.17 -3.86 -13.32
CA GLY A 228 -5.05 -4.64 -13.85
C GLY A 228 -3.90 -4.86 -12.86
N LEU A 229 -3.76 -4.00 -11.84
CA LEU A 229 -2.79 -4.17 -10.73
C LEU A 229 -3.37 -4.91 -9.52
N ILE A 230 -4.70 -5.06 -9.46
CA ILE A 230 -5.39 -5.62 -8.30
C ILE A 230 -5.76 -7.07 -8.49
N LYS A 231 -6.09 -7.47 -9.71
CA LYS A 231 -6.49 -8.84 -10.08
C LYS A 231 -5.95 -9.23 -11.44
N ASP A 232 -5.89 -10.53 -11.71
CA ASP A 232 -5.56 -11.03 -13.04
C ASP A 232 -6.70 -10.70 -14.00
N LEU A 233 -6.37 -10.17 -15.18
CA LEU A 233 -7.30 -9.96 -16.27
C LEU A 233 -7.37 -11.22 -17.13
N ASP A 234 -8.53 -11.49 -17.73
CA ASP A 234 -8.81 -12.73 -18.48
C ASP A 234 -7.85 -13.00 -19.67
N ASP A 235 -7.19 -11.94 -20.16
CA ASP A 235 -6.25 -12.02 -21.28
C ASP A 235 -4.77 -12.12 -20.84
N ALA A 236 -4.51 -12.23 -19.54
CA ALA A 236 -3.15 -12.31 -19.04
C ALA A 236 -2.54 -13.67 -19.45
N PHE A 237 -1.69 -13.66 -20.49
CA PHE A 237 -0.77 -14.75 -20.70
C PHE A 237 0.11 -14.87 -19.46
N HIS A 238 0.31 -16.09 -18.98
CA HIS A 238 1.19 -16.39 -17.85
C HIS A 238 2.67 -16.30 -18.31
N ASP A 239 3.08 -15.13 -18.77
CA ASP A 239 4.50 -14.83 -18.89
C ASP A 239 5.07 -14.76 -17.46
N GLU A 240 6.28 -15.30 -17.28
CA GLU A 240 7.00 -15.19 -16.03
C GLU A 240 7.18 -13.70 -15.69
N VAL A 241 6.31 -13.20 -14.82
CA VAL A 241 6.42 -11.83 -14.32
C VAL A 241 7.67 -11.76 -13.45
N ASP A 242 8.52 -10.77 -13.70
CA ASP A 242 9.66 -10.50 -12.84
C ASP A 242 9.14 -10.24 -11.42
N GLU A 243 9.69 -10.99 -10.45
CA GLU A 243 9.22 -10.96 -9.07
C GLU A 243 9.43 -9.59 -8.42
N ASP A 244 10.49 -8.90 -8.79
CA ASP A 244 10.81 -7.58 -8.24
C ASP A 244 9.90 -6.49 -8.83
N ASP A 245 9.58 -6.56 -10.12
CA ASP A 245 8.60 -5.68 -10.76
C ASP A 245 7.21 -5.88 -10.15
N PHE A 246 6.80 -7.12 -9.90
CA PHE A 246 5.53 -7.42 -9.24
C PHE A 246 5.46 -6.83 -7.82
N LYS A 247 6.54 -6.95 -7.05
CA LYS A 247 6.63 -6.36 -5.71
C LYS A 247 6.50 -4.83 -5.75
N GLU A 248 7.16 -4.19 -6.72
CA GLU A 248 7.07 -2.74 -6.88
C GLU A 248 5.67 -2.28 -7.24
N GLU A 249 5.00 -2.98 -8.17
CA GLU A 249 3.61 -2.73 -8.53
C GLU A 249 2.68 -2.85 -7.31
N GLN A 250 2.79 -3.94 -6.56
CA GLN A 250 1.95 -4.17 -5.38
C GLN A 250 2.24 -3.20 -4.24
N ASN A 251 3.49 -2.81 -4.05
CA ASN A 251 3.85 -1.75 -3.10
C ASN A 251 3.24 -0.39 -3.49
N SER A 252 3.11 -0.11 -4.77
CA SER A 252 2.44 1.10 -5.26
C SER A 252 0.95 1.08 -4.92
N VAL A 253 0.27 -0.05 -5.08
CA VAL A 253 -1.13 -0.24 -4.66
C VAL A 253 -1.27 -0.08 -3.14
N ALA A 254 -0.36 -0.65 -2.37
CA ALA A 254 -0.34 -0.52 -0.91
C ALA A 254 -0.22 0.94 -0.46
N ARG A 255 0.66 1.71 -1.09
CA ARG A 255 0.80 3.15 -0.82
C ARG A 255 -0.47 3.92 -1.16
N LEU A 256 -1.11 3.59 -2.29
CA LEU A 256 -2.39 4.19 -2.66
C LEU A 256 -3.45 3.95 -1.59
N ILE A 257 -3.59 2.73 -1.09
CA ILE A 257 -4.55 2.39 -0.03
C ILE A 257 -4.32 3.26 1.22
N GLN A 258 -3.05 3.48 1.60
CA GLN A 258 -2.69 4.33 2.74
C GLN A 258 -3.06 5.80 2.55
N LEU A 259 -3.12 6.30 1.33
CA LEU A 259 -3.46 7.69 1.03
C LEU A 259 -4.96 7.96 1.02
N LEU A 260 -5.79 6.93 0.91
CA LEU A 260 -7.24 7.09 0.91
C LEU A 260 -7.70 7.53 2.30
N HIS A 261 -8.37 8.67 2.38
CA HIS A 261 -8.80 9.24 3.65
C HIS A 261 -10.04 10.10 3.51
N SER A 262 -10.94 9.97 4.48
CA SER A 262 -12.06 10.88 4.70
C SER A 262 -12.08 11.31 6.17
N ASP A 263 -12.41 12.57 6.42
CA ASP A 263 -12.57 13.09 7.78
C ASP A 263 -13.92 12.65 8.40
N ASP A 264 -14.88 12.25 7.58
CA ASP A 264 -16.14 11.64 8.02
C ASP A 264 -15.93 10.13 8.28
N PRO A 265 -16.12 9.66 9.53
CA PRO A 265 -15.96 8.25 9.86
C PRO A 265 -16.86 7.30 9.07
N GLU A 266 -18.10 7.70 8.79
CA GLU A 266 -19.04 6.89 8.01
C GLU A 266 -18.53 6.71 6.57
N GLU A 267 -18.09 7.79 5.95
CA GLU A 267 -17.52 7.73 4.60
C GLU A 267 -16.21 6.95 4.57
N MET A 268 -15.35 7.13 5.59
CA MET A 268 -14.10 6.35 5.67
C MET A 268 -14.37 4.84 5.80
N PHE A 269 -15.37 4.44 6.56
CA PHE A 269 -15.77 3.04 6.64
C PHE A 269 -16.27 2.49 5.30
N LYS A 270 -17.05 3.28 4.56
CA LYS A 270 -17.46 2.91 3.19
C LYS A 270 -16.26 2.77 2.25
N ILE A 271 -15.27 3.65 2.35
CA ILE A 271 -14.01 3.54 1.61
C ILE A 271 -13.31 2.22 1.93
N ILE A 272 -13.17 1.88 3.18
CA ILE A 272 -12.55 0.63 3.64
C ILE A 272 -13.28 -0.59 3.06
N CYS A 273 -14.59 -0.61 3.13
CA CYS A 273 -15.40 -1.71 2.58
C CYS A 273 -15.27 -1.80 1.05
N THR A 274 -15.19 -0.68 0.36
CA THR A 274 -15.00 -0.62 -1.10
C THR A 274 -13.62 -1.16 -1.49
N VAL A 275 -12.56 -0.72 -0.83
CA VAL A 275 -11.20 -1.24 -1.07
C VAL A 275 -11.16 -2.74 -0.80
N ARG A 276 -11.72 -3.19 0.32
CA ARG A 276 -11.80 -4.60 0.68
C ARG A 276 -12.44 -5.45 -0.42
N LYS A 277 -13.58 -5.02 -0.93
CA LYS A 277 -14.29 -5.68 -2.02
C LYS A 277 -13.39 -5.88 -3.25
N HIS A 278 -12.63 -4.87 -3.62
CA HIS A 278 -11.75 -4.95 -4.78
C HIS A 278 -10.51 -5.81 -4.56
N ILE A 279 -9.86 -5.69 -3.40
CA ILE A 279 -8.60 -6.40 -3.14
C ILE A 279 -8.77 -7.90 -2.86
N LEU A 280 -9.91 -8.34 -2.33
CA LEU A 280 -10.12 -9.76 -1.99
C LEU A 280 -10.07 -10.68 -3.22
N GLY A 281 -10.36 -10.16 -4.41
CA GLY A 281 -10.22 -10.89 -5.67
C GLY A 281 -8.79 -11.01 -6.19
N GLY A 282 -7.80 -10.46 -5.48
CA GLY A 282 -6.42 -10.37 -5.96
C GLY A 282 -5.60 -11.66 -5.89
N GLY A 283 -6.08 -12.64 -5.16
CA GLY A 283 -5.41 -13.92 -5.00
C GLY A 283 -4.22 -13.92 -4.02
N PRO A 284 -3.60 -15.10 -3.79
CA PRO A 284 -2.60 -15.28 -2.74
C PRO A 284 -1.31 -14.48 -2.94
N LYS A 285 -0.98 -14.11 -4.17
CA LYS A 285 0.24 -13.33 -4.45
C LYS A 285 0.09 -11.86 -4.08
N ARG A 286 -1.12 -11.28 -4.16
CA ARG A 286 -1.39 -9.85 -3.94
C ARG A 286 -1.83 -9.53 -2.52
N LEU A 287 -2.60 -10.41 -1.88
CA LEU A 287 -3.14 -10.18 -0.54
C LEU A 287 -2.09 -9.83 0.52
N PRO A 288 -0.87 -10.42 0.53
CA PRO A 288 0.18 -10.01 1.48
C PRO A 288 0.61 -8.53 1.37
N PHE A 289 0.39 -7.90 0.22
CA PHE A 289 0.71 -6.49 0.00
C PHE A 289 -0.48 -5.55 0.26
N THR A 290 -1.69 -6.00 -0.04
CA THR A 290 -2.90 -5.14 -0.04
C THR A 290 -3.68 -5.21 1.26
N VAL A 291 -3.69 -6.33 1.95
CA VAL A 291 -4.41 -6.49 3.23
C VAL A 291 -3.77 -5.67 4.36
N PRO A 292 -2.44 -5.68 4.58
CA PRO A 292 -1.86 -4.90 5.68
C PRO A 292 -2.20 -3.42 5.66
N PRO A 293 -2.06 -2.66 4.56
CA PRO A 293 -2.42 -1.25 4.56
C PRO A 293 -3.90 -1.01 4.82
N LEU A 294 -4.78 -1.91 4.38
CA LEU A 294 -6.21 -1.83 4.69
C LEU A 294 -6.47 -2.03 6.19
N VAL A 295 -5.80 -3.00 6.80
CA VAL A 295 -5.88 -3.24 8.26
C VAL A 295 -5.44 -2.00 9.02
N PHE A 296 -4.31 -1.40 8.68
CA PHE A 296 -3.82 -0.21 9.38
C PHE A 296 -4.70 1.02 9.17
N SER A 297 -5.28 1.20 7.98
CA SER A 297 -6.27 2.25 7.74
C SER A 297 -7.53 2.05 8.58
N SER A 298 -7.98 0.81 8.72
CA SER A 298 -9.12 0.45 9.58
C SER A 298 -8.82 0.69 11.07
N LEU A 299 -7.64 0.33 11.54
CA LEU A 299 -7.21 0.59 12.92
C LEU A 299 -7.06 2.09 13.21
N LYS A 300 -6.64 2.86 12.23
CA LYS A 300 -6.60 4.32 12.35
C LYS A 300 -8.01 4.90 12.53
N LEU A 301 -8.98 4.38 11.79
CA LEU A 301 -10.39 4.76 11.96
C LEU A 301 -10.92 4.38 13.35
N VAL A 302 -10.58 3.20 13.86
CA VAL A 302 -10.95 2.78 15.21
C VAL A 302 -10.43 3.77 16.25
N ARG A 303 -9.17 4.19 16.15
CA ARG A 303 -8.59 5.19 17.06
C ARG A 303 -9.26 6.55 16.95
N GLN A 304 -9.70 6.94 15.78
CA GLN A 304 -10.43 8.19 15.57
C GLN A 304 -11.81 8.17 16.24
N LEU A 305 -12.47 7.01 16.27
CA LEU A 305 -13.75 6.81 16.94
C LEU A 305 -13.61 6.60 18.47
N GLN A 306 -12.41 6.29 18.94
CA GLN A 306 -12.13 6.12 20.34
C GLN A 306 -12.32 7.44 21.10
N GLY A 307 -13.15 7.45 22.14
CA GLY A 307 -13.47 8.65 22.91
C GLY A 307 -14.65 9.46 22.39
N GLN A 308 -15.29 9.08 21.29
CA GLN A 308 -16.62 9.58 21.00
C GLN A 308 -17.61 8.84 21.89
N GLU A 309 -18.36 9.57 22.72
CA GLU A 309 -19.42 8.98 23.51
C GLU A 309 -20.40 8.26 22.58
N GLU A 310 -20.69 7.00 22.87
CA GLU A 310 -21.77 6.28 22.21
C GLU A 310 -23.04 7.11 22.39
N ASN A 311 -23.52 7.71 21.32
CA ASN A 311 -24.77 8.44 21.35
C ASN A 311 -25.90 7.41 21.62
N PRO A 312 -26.53 7.37 22.80
CA PRO A 312 -27.52 6.34 23.12
C PRO A 312 -28.77 6.41 22.23
N PHE A 313 -28.88 7.46 21.43
CA PHE A 313 -29.92 7.67 20.43
C PHE A 313 -29.39 7.59 18.99
N GLY A 314 -28.13 7.09 18.81
CA GLY A 314 -27.53 6.89 17.50
C GLY A 314 -28.31 5.87 16.68
N GLU A 315 -28.49 6.16 15.41
CA GLU A 315 -29.12 5.24 14.45
C GLU A 315 -28.35 3.90 14.45
N GLU A 316 -29.06 2.78 14.34
CA GLU A 316 -28.49 1.43 14.25
C GLU A 316 -27.43 1.27 13.12
N GLU A 317 -27.40 2.22 12.20
CA GLU A 317 -26.48 2.25 11.05
C GLU A 317 -25.14 2.93 11.32
N SER A 318 -24.92 3.56 12.50
CA SER A 318 -23.66 4.27 12.75
C SER A 318 -22.44 3.33 12.81
N THR A 319 -21.31 3.82 12.30
CA THR A 319 -20.05 3.09 12.34
C THR A 319 -19.50 3.01 13.75
N THR A 320 -19.33 1.80 14.27
CA THR A 320 -18.80 1.54 15.60
C THR A 320 -17.48 0.76 15.51
N PRO A 321 -16.60 0.85 16.52
CA PRO A 321 -15.38 0.02 16.58
C PRO A 321 -15.68 -1.48 16.43
N LYS A 322 -16.78 -1.98 16.99
CA LYS A 322 -17.17 -3.39 16.86
C LYS A 322 -17.41 -3.81 15.42
N LYS A 323 -18.10 -2.99 14.63
CA LYS A 323 -18.34 -3.25 13.21
C LYS A 323 -17.03 -3.29 12.43
N ILE A 324 -16.11 -2.37 12.73
CA ILE A 324 -14.79 -2.33 12.10
C ILE A 324 -13.98 -3.58 12.45
N PHE A 325 -13.97 -4.00 13.70
CA PHE A 325 -13.26 -5.23 14.12
C PHE A 325 -13.85 -6.48 13.49
N GLN A 326 -15.16 -6.53 13.28
CA GLN A 326 -15.78 -7.64 12.57
C GLN A 326 -15.29 -7.73 11.12
N VAL A 327 -15.23 -6.61 10.43
CA VAL A 327 -14.67 -6.54 9.07
C VAL A 327 -13.18 -6.89 9.06
N LEU A 328 -12.42 -6.43 10.05
CA LEU A 328 -11.00 -6.75 10.21
C LEU A 328 -10.77 -8.24 10.42
N ASN A 329 -11.55 -8.88 11.29
CA ASN A 329 -11.43 -10.32 11.52
C ASN A 329 -11.63 -11.11 10.22
N GLN A 330 -12.69 -10.83 9.49
CA GLN A 330 -12.97 -11.45 8.19
C GLN A 330 -11.87 -11.15 7.15
N THR A 331 -11.30 -9.97 7.18
CA THR A 331 -10.26 -9.56 6.22
C THR A 331 -8.92 -10.27 6.50
N VAL A 332 -8.50 -10.30 7.75
CA VAL A 332 -7.24 -10.98 8.12
C VAL A 332 -7.36 -12.50 7.97
N GLU A 333 -8.54 -13.06 8.22
CA GLU A 333 -8.81 -14.49 8.00
C GLU A 333 -8.54 -14.92 6.56
N THR A 334 -8.70 -14.04 5.58
CA THR A 334 -8.37 -14.36 4.17
C THR A 334 -6.90 -14.69 3.98
N LEU A 335 -6.01 -14.17 4.81
CA LEU A 335 -4.58 -14.48 4.80
C LEU A 335 -4.25 -15.87 5.36
N SER A 336 -5.15 -16.47 6.13
CA SER A 336 -4.97 -17.84 6.65
C SER A 336 -4.99 -18.91 5.55
N ASN A 337 -5.63 -18.62 4.43
CA ASN A 337 -5.74 -19.52 3.28
C ASN A 337 -4.56 -19.42 2.29
N ILE A 338 -3.56 -18.61 2.60
CA ILE A 338 -2.39 -18.41 1.76
C ILE A 338 -1.10 -18.69 2.56
N PRO A 339 0.02 -19.00 1.92
CA PRO A 339 1.26 -19.33 2.62
C PRO A 339 1.94 -18.11 3.28
N ALA A 340 1.20 -17.40 4.14
CA ALA A 340 1.68 -16.25 4.92
C ALA A 340 1.10 -16.22 6.34
N PRO A 341 1.15 -17.34 7.11
CA PRO A 341 0.54 -17.41 8.44
C PRO A 341 1.18 -16.47 9.44
N GLU A 342 2.48 -16.19 9.30
CA GLU A 342 3.20 -15.25 10.18
C GLU A 342 2.65 -13.82 10.04
N LEU A 343 2.33 -13.40 8.82
CA LEU A 343 1.74 -12.10 8.56
C LEU A 343 0.35 -11.99 9.16
N ALA A 344 -0.49 -12.99 8.97
CA ALA A 344 -1.84 -13.04 9.54
C ALA A 344 -1.79 -12.96 11.07
N LEU A 345 -0.88 -13.71 11.71
CA LEU A 345 -0.67 -13.68 13.15
C LEU A 345 -0.30 -12.28 13.64
N GLN A 346 0.65 -11.62 12.98
CA GLN A 346 1.06 -10.26 13.33
C GLN A 346 -0.12 -9.27 13.25
N LEU A 347 -0.93 -9.37 12.20
CA LEU A 347 -2.10 -8.51 12.01
C LEU A 347 -3.20 -8.77 13.04
N PHE A 348 -3.45 -10.02 13.40
CA PHE A 348 -4.38 -10.34 14.49
C PHE A 348 -3.91 -9.75 15.83
N LEU A 349 -2.62 -9.80 16.12
CA LEU A 349 -2.08 -9.19 17.34
C LEU A 349 -2.22 -7.66 17.33
N GLN A 350 -2.02 -7.00 16.19
CA GLN A 350 -2.28 -5.56 16.06
C GLN A 350 -3.75 -5.22 16.29
N CYS A 351 -4.66 -6.03 15.77
CA CYS A 351 -6.09 -5.87 16.03
C CYS A 351 -6.44 -6.10 17.49
N ALA A 352 -5.80 -7.06 18.16
CA ALA A 352 -5.99 -7.32 19.59
C ALA A 352 -5.57 -6.12 20.44
N GLU A 353 -4.43 -5.49 20.16
CA GLU A 353 -4.00 -4.27 20.84
C GLU A 353 -5.01 -3.13 20.66
N ALA A 354 -5.51 -2.93 19.45
CA ALA A 354 -6.52 -1.91 19.19
C ALA A 354 -7.84 -2.19 19.93
N ALA A 355 -8.27 -3.45 19.98
CA ALA A 355 -9.45 -3.85 20.75
C ALA A 355 -9.25 -3.65 22.26
N ASN A 356 -8.05 -3.89 22.77
CA ASN A 356 -7.68 -3.57 24.15
C ASN A 356 -7.83 -2.08 24.47
N ASP A 357 -7.35 -1.22 23.56
CA ASP A 357 -7.46 0.22 23.74
C ASP A 357 -8.91 0.73 23.70
N CYS A 358 -9.82 -0.04 23.13
CA CYS A 358 -11.25 0.22 23.12
C CYS A 358 -12.05 -0.48 24.24
N ASP A 359 -11.37 -1.14 25.20
CA ASP A 359 -11.98 -1.92 26.28
C ASP A 359 -12.94 -3.04 25.78
N LEU A 360 -12.66 -3.61 24.64
CA LEU A 360 -13.44 -4.68 24.03
C LEU A 360 -12.80 -6.06 24.29
N GLU A 361 -12.94 -6.56 25.51
CA GLU A 361 -12.35 -7.84 25.95
C GLU A 361 -12.71 -9.03 25.05
N PRO A 362 -13.99 -9.29 24.71
CA PRO A 362 -14.34 -10.44 23.86
C PRO A 362 -13.69 -10.38 22.48
N VAL A 363 -13.58 -9.20 21.91
CA VAL A 363 -12.96 -8.96 20.61
C VAL A 363 -11.45 -9.20 20.67
N ALA A 364 -10.79 -8.65 21.68
CA ALA A 364 -9.36 -8.86 21.91
C ALA A 364 -9.04 -10.34 22.14
N TYR A 365 -9.88 -11.03 22.91
CA TYR A 365 -9.73 -12.46 23.18
C TYR A 365 -9.86 -13.29 21.90
N GLU A 366 -10.83 -12.97 21.04
CA GLU A 366 -11.02 -13.65 19.75
C GLU A 366 -9.79 -13.48 18.84
N PHE A 367 -9.21 -12.30 18.77
CA PHE A 367 -7.99 -12.08 17.98
C PHE A 367 -6.80 -12.88 18.50
N PHE A 368 -6.63 -13.01 19.82
CA PHE A 368 -5.62 -13.90 20.39
C PHE A 368 -5.90 -15.36 20.08
N THR A 369 -7.15 -15.77 20.11
CA THR A 369 -7.55 -17.14 19.75
C THR A 369 -7.17 -17.45 18.30
N GLN A 370 -7.43 -16.54 17.39
CA GLN A 370 -7.03 -16.68 15.99
C GLN A 370 -5.50 -16.73 15.82
N ALA A 371 -4.78 -15.90 16.56
CA ALA A 371 -3.32 -15.92 16.55
C ALA A 371 -2.76 -17.26 17.05
N TYR A 372 -3.34 -17.82 18.11
CA TYR A 372 -2.92 -19.13 18.61
C TYR A 372 -3.24 -20.27 17.65
N ILE A 373 -4.39 -20.24 16.98
CA ILE A 373 -4.75 -21.24 15.97
C ILE A 373 -3.70 -21.25 14.84
N LEU A 374 -3.34 -20.08 14.33
CA LEU A 374 -2.29 -19.96 13.32
C LEU A 374 -0.95 -20.51 13.81
N TYR A 375 -0.58 -20.20 15.05
CA TYR A 375 0.64 -20.71 15.66
C TYR A 375 0.64 -22.24 15.75
N GLU A 376 -0.46 -22.82 16.18
CA GLU A 376 -0.60 -24.26 16.41
C GLU A 376 -0.64 -25.07 15.09
N GLU A 377 -1.39 -24.56 14.10
CA GLU A 377 -1.75 -25.35 12.91
C GLU A 377 -0.87 -25.01 11.70
N ASP A 378 -0.46 -23.77 11.53
CA ASP A 378 0.10 -23.30 10.27
C ASP A 378 1.59 -22.93 10.35
N ILE A 379 2.11 -22.56 11.52
CA ILE A 379 3.52 -22.17 11.68
C ILE A 379 4.35 -23.38 12.11
N SER A 380 5.03 -24.01 11.16
CA SER A 380 5.85 -25.20 11.39
C SER A 380 7.36 -24.93 11.41
N ASP A 381 7.84 -23.84 10.79
CA ASP A 381 9.25 -23.49 10.82
C ASP A 381 9.70 -23.07 12.23
N SER A 382 10.83 -23.63 12.68
CA SER A 382 11.28 -23.42 14.06
C SER A 382 11.65 -21.96 14.37
N ARG A 383 12.19 -21.22 13.41
CA ARG A 383 12.52 -19.79 13.58
C ARG A 383 11.26 -18.93 13.59
N ALA A 384 10.31 -19.24 12.69
CA ALA A 384 9.02 -18.57 12.65
C ALA A 384 8.23 -18.79 13.95
N GLN A 385 8.26 -19.99 14.52
CA GLN A 385 7.65 -20.28 15.82
C GLN A 385 8.25 -19.43 16.95
N VAL A 386 9.57 -19.30 17.00
CA VAL A 386 10.24 -18.45 18.01
C VAL A 386 9.79 -16.99 17.87
N THR A 387 9.81 -16.46 16.66
CA THR A 387 9.37 -15.09 16.40
C THR A 387 7.90 -14.90 16.79
N ALA A 388 7.03 -15.81 16.38
CA ALA A 388 5.61 -15.75 16.65
C ALA A 388 5.28 -15.80 18.15
N ILE A 389 5.91 -16.72 18.90
CA ILE A 389 5.65 -16.82 20.33
C ILE A 389 6.13 -15.59 21.11
N HIS A 390 7.27 -15.00 20.74
CA HIS A 390 7.73 -13.75 21.34
C HIS A 390 6.83 -12.57 21.02
N LEU A 391 6.26 -12.50 19.80
CA LEU A 391 5.25 -11.49 19.46
C LEU A 391 3.98 -11.65 20.29
N ILE A 392 3.50 -12.87 20.46
CA ILE A 392 2.33 -13.16 21.31
C ILE A 392 2.61 -12.75 22.76
N ILE A 393 3.74 -13.15 23.33
CA ILE A 393 4.13 -12.79 24.69
C ILE A 393 4.21 -11.28 24.87
N GLY A 394 4.91 -10.58 23.97
CA GLY A 394 5.08 -9.14 24.01
C GLY A 394 3.77 -8.38 23.89
N THR A 395 2.87 -8.85 23.04
CA THR A 395 1.53 -8.26 22.89
C THR A 395 0.70 -8.50 24.14
N LEU A 396 0.66 -9.74 24.64
CA LEU A 396 -0.12 -10.09 25.82
C LEU A 396 0.34 -9.32 27.08
N GLN A 397 1.64 -9.08 27.22
CA GLN A 397 2.23 -8.29 28.29
C GLN A 397 1.63 -6.88 28.38
N ARG A 398 1.33 -6.29 27.24
CA ARG A 398 0.79 -4.90 27.12
C ARG A 398 -0.71 -4.81 27.30
N MET A 399 -1.42 -5.94 27.33
CA MET A 399 -2.88 -5.98 27.43
C MET A 399 -3.34 -5.75 28.88
N HIS A 400 -4.38 -4.94 29.03
CA HIS A 400 -5.01 -4.65 30.33
C HIS A 400 -6.50 -4.98 30.36
N VAL A 401 -7.10 -5.29 29.20
CA VAL A 401 -8.55 -5.49 29.07
C VAL A 401 -9.03 -6.83 29.67
N PHE A 402 -8.15 -7.82 29.76
CA PHE A 402 -8.55 -9.16 30.17
C PHE A 402 -8.84 -9.30 31.66
N GLY A 403 -9.98 -9.92 31.99
CA GLY A 403 -10.26 -10.43 33.31
C GLY A 403 -9.31 -11.59 33.66
N VAL A 404 -9.29 -11.97 34.92
CA VAL A 404 -8.36 -12.98 35.48
C VAL A 404 -8.42 -14.30 34.74
N GLU A 405 -9.61 -14.81 34.47
CA GLU A 405 -9.80 -16.10 33.79
C GLU A 405 -9.26 -16.11 32.35
N ASN A 406 -9.62 -15.10 31.57
CA ASN A 406 -9.14 -14.99 30.18
C ASN A 406 -7.64 -14.78 30.11
N ARG A 407 -7.10 -13.92 30.98
CA ARG A 407 -5.66 -13.69 31.06
C ARG A 407 -4.91 -14.96 31.44
N ASP A 408 -5.38 -15.70 32.45
CA ASP A 408 -4.75 -16.96 32.83
C ASP A 408 -4.77 -18.00 31.70
N THR A 409 -5.86 -18.10 30.97
CA THR A 409 -5.97 -19.01 29.82
C THR A 409 -4.94 -18.65 28.74
N LEU A 410 -4.85 -17.38 28.35
CA LEU A 410 -3.91 -16.94 27.32
C LEU A 410 -2.45 -17.07 27.77
N THR A 411 -2.16 -16.76 29.04
CA THR A 411 -0.82 -16.89 29.62
C THR A 411 -0.40 -18.36 29.73
N HIS A 412 -1.30 -19.24 30.11
CA HIS A 412 -1.05 -20.68 30.18
C HIS A 412 -0.67 -21.24 28.81
N LYS A 413 -1.39 -20.84 27.76
CA LYS A 413 -1.02 -21.22 26.38
C LYS A 413 0.36 -20.70 25.99
N ALA A 414 0.67 -19.43 26.25
CA ALA A 414 1.96 -18.83 25.94
C ALA A 414 3.11 -19.58 26.62
N THR A 415 2.99 -19.89 27.90
CA THR A 415 4.01 -20.62 28.66
C THR A 415 4.13 -22.07 28.18
N GLY A 416 3.04 -22.71 27.86
CA GLY A 416 3.02 -24.08 27.32
C GLY A 416 3.75 -24.20 25.99
N TYR A 417 3.46 -23.32 25.05
CA TYR A 417 4.13 -23.32 23.74
C TYR A 417 5.59 -22.90 23.81
N SER A 418 5.94 -21.96 24.69
CA SER A 418 7.32 -21.56 24.94
C SER A 418 8.20 -22.73 25.36
N ALA A 419 7.68 -23.59 26.23
CA ALA A 419 8.39 -24.77 26.73
C ALA A 419 8.47 -25.92 25.71
N LYS A 420 7.75 -25.86 24.61
CA LYS A 420 7.71 -26.88 23.55
C LYS A 420 8.49 -26.50 22.29
N LEU A 421 9.17 -25.36 22.28
CA LEU A 421 10.03 -24.97 21.15
C LEU A 421 11.12 -26.02 20.91
N LEU A 422 11.58 -26.11 19.67
CA LEU A 422 12.48 -27.18 19.23
C LEU A 422 13.84 -27.17 19.97
N LYS A 423 14.44 -25.99 20.10
CA LYS A 423 15.79 -25.83 20.66
C LYS A 423 15.74 -25.38 22.10
N LYS A 424 16.59 -25.98 22.97
CA LYS A 424 16.68 -25.64 24.39
C LYS A 424 16.96 -24.15 24.66
N PRO A 425 17.91 -23.48 23.96
CA PRO A 425 18.10 -22.04 24.16
C PRO A 425 16.85 -21.21 23.83
N ASP A 426 16.13 -21.55 22.78
CA ASP A 426 14.90 -20.87 22.39
C ASP A 426 13.79 -21.08 23.45
N GLN A 427 13.64 -22.32 23.95
CA GLN A 427 12.74 -22.64 25.07
C GLN A 427 13.04 -21.77 26.30
N CYS A 428 14.32 -21.70 26.68
CA CYS A 428 14.76 -20.93 27.84
C CYS A 428 14.38 -19.46 27.71
N ARG A 429 14.70 -18.84 26.58
CA ARG A 429 14.41 -17.42 26.31
C ARG A 429 12.92 -17.12 26.27
N ALA A 430 12.14 -17.97 25.62
CA ALA A 430 10.68 -17.81 25.58
C ALA A 430 10.04 -17.98 26.97
N VAL A 431 10.50 -18.98 27.73
CA VAL A 431 9.99 -19.24 29.09
C VAL A 431 10.30 -18.07 30.04
N TYR A 432 11.54 -17.56 30.06
CA TYR A 432 11.81 -16.42 30.94
C TYR A 432 11.12 -15.14 30.46
N ALA A 433 10.89 -14.97 29.15
CA ALA A 433 10.06 -13.87 28.65
C ALA A 433 8.62 -13.92 29.20
N CYS A 434 8.05 -15.12 29.37
CA CYS A 434 6.73 -15.30 29.96
C CYS A 434 6.65 -14.84 31.43
N SER A 435 7.76 -14.70 32.14
CA SER A 435 7.77 -14.18 33.52
C SER A 435 7.14 -12.79 33.62
N HIS A 436 7.28 -11.97 32.58
CA HIS A 436 6.65 -10.64 32.50
C HIS A 436 5.13 -10.66 32.35
N LEU A 437 4.53 -11.79 32.03
CA LEU A 437 3.06 -11.94 31.98
C LEU A 437 2.44 -12.03 33.38
N PHE A 438 3.22 -12.37 34.40
CA PHE A 438 2.78 -12.51 35.80
C PHE A 438 3.03 -11.27 36.65
N TRP A 439 3.81 -10.33 36.15
CA TRP A 439 4.14 -9.11 36.88
C TRP A 439 4.24 -7.94 35.87
N VAL A 440 3.23 -7.06 35.93
CA VAL A 440 3.16 -5.87 35.06
C VAL A 440 3.17 -4.62 35.94
N ASP A 441 4.11 -3.72 35.73
CA ASP A 441 4.36 -2.56 36.58
C ASP A 441 3.14 -1.65 36.72
N ASP A 442 2.42 -1.41 35.65
CA ASP A 442 1.30 -0.47 35.59
C ASP A 442 -0.04 -1.12 35.95
N GLN A 443 -0.05 -2.39 36.34
CA GLN A 443 -1.26 -3.14 36.67
C GLN A 443 -1.11 -3.81 38.06
N ASP A 444 -1.62 -3.18 39.11
CA ASP A 444 -1.52 -3.69 40.47
C ASP A 444 -2.20 -5.04 40.70
N ASN A 445 -3.16 -5.39 39.86
CA ASN A 445 -3.84 -6.69 39.88
C ASN A 445 -3.05 -7.81 39.20
N VAL A 446 -1.92 -7.49 38.52
CA VAL A 446 -1.06 -8.46 37.86
C VAL A 446 0.34 -8.40 38.47
N LYS A 447 0.46 -8.89 39.73
CA LYS A 447 1.72 -8.94 40.48
C LYS A 447 1.82 -10.25 41.27
N ASP A 448 1.93 -11.37 40.52
CA ASP A 448 2.07 -12.70 41.08
C ASP A 448 3.56 -13.11 41.15
N GLY A 449 4.20 -12.77 42.28
CA GLY A 449 5.63 -13.03 42.47
C GLY A 449 5.99 -14.51 42.51
N GLU A 450 5.10 -15.38 42.97
CA GLU A 450 5.34 -16.83 43.00
C GLU A 450 5.40 -17.42 41.61
N ARG A 451 4.46 -17.07 40.74
CA ARG A 451 4.48 -17.54 39.34
C ARG A 451 5.67 -17.00 38.58
N VAL A 452 6.11 -15.75 38.81
CA VAL A 452 7.35 -15.21 38.28
C VAL A 452 8.53 -16.09 38.66
N LEU A 453 8.69 -16.41 39.91
CA LEU A 453 9.78 -17.25 40.40
C LEU A 453 9.73 -18.67 39.80
N LEU A 454 8.55 -19.28 39.76
CA LEU A 454 8.39 -20.59 39.12
C LEU A 454 8.78 -20.58 37.63
N CYS A 455 8.41 -19.53 36.91
CA CYS A 455 8.77 -19.34 35.53
C CYS A 455 10.30 -19.22 35.36
N LEU A 456 10.95 -18.39 36.16
CA LEU A 456 12.40 -18.22 36.14
C LEU A 456 13.15 -19.49 36.52
N LYS A 457 12.69 -20.24 37.53
CA LYS A 457 13.24 -21.55 37.91
C LYS A 457 13.08 -22.58 36.81
N ARG A 458 11.96 -22.55 36.06
CA ARG A 458 11.79 -23.41 34.89
C ARG A 458 12.80 -23.06 33.80
N ALA A 459 13.01 -21.76 33.54
CA ALA A 459 14.04 -21.30 32.59
C ALA A 459 15.45 -21.77 33.00
N LEU A 460 15.79 -21.72 34.28
CA LEU A 460 17.07 -22.24 34.82
C LEU A 460 17.24 -23.74 34.59
N ARG A 461 16.19 -24.53 34.80
CA ARG A 461 16.25 -25.99 34.50
C ARG A 461 16.48 -26.25 33.03
N ILE A 462 15.87 -25.48 32.15
CA ILE A 462 16.07 -25.59 30.69
C ILE A 462 17.49 -25.16 30.33
N ALA A 463 18.02 -24.09 30.92
CA ALA A 463 19.37 -23.62 30.72
C ALA A 463 20.41 -24.69 31.18
N ASN A 464 20.17 -25.33 32.34
CA ASN A 464 21.02 -26.46 32.81
C ASN A 464 21.02 -27.63 31.81
N ALA A 465 19.85 -28.00 31.29
CA ALA A 465 19.74 -29.05 30.28
C ALA A 465 20.47 -28.67 29.00
N ALA A 466 20.38 -27.43 28.55
CA ALA A 466 21.09 -26.90 27.39
C ALA A 466 22.62 -26.96 27.62
N GLN A 467 23.10 -26.60 28.80
CA GLN A 467 24.52 -26.65 29.18
C GLN A 467 25.06 -28.08 29.18
N GLN A 468 24.31 -29.03 29.73
CA GLN A 468 24.67 -30.44 29.72
C GLN A 468 24.77 -31.02 28.31
N MET A 469 23.84 -30.66 27.44
CA MET A 469 23.87 -31.07 26.02
C MET A 469 25.05 -30.46 25.28
N SER A 470 25.39 -29.22 25.57
CA SER A 470 26.52 -28.51 24.97
C SER A 470 27.87 -29.16 25.42
N ASN A 471 28.00 -29.50 26.69
CA ASN A 471 29.18 -30.16 27.24
C ASN A 471 29.39 -31.57 26.66
N ALA A 472 28.28 -32.29 26.37
CA ALA A 472 28.33 -33.61 25.72
C ALA A 472 28.72 -33.53 24.23
N ALA A 473 28.36 -32.44 23.55
CA ALA A 473 28.72 -32.18 22.15
C ALA A 473 30.04 -31.42 22.09
N ARG A 474 31.14 -32.10 22.06
CA ARG A 474 32.50 -31.52 22.03
C ARG A 474 32.61 -30.39 20.99
N GLY A 475 32.83 -29.15 21.44
CA GLY A 475 33.11 -27.99 20.58
C GLY A 475 31.92 -27.05 20.31
N SER A 476 30.77 -27.24 20.94
CA SER A 476 29.70 -26.22 20.88
C SER A 476 29.92 -25.19 22.00
N ALA A 477 29.73 -23.90 21.68
CA ALA A 477 29.79 -22.83 22.68
C ALA A 477 28.76 -23.09 23.79
N GLY A 478 29.20 -22.99 25.04
CA GLY A 478 28.32 -23.26 26.19
C GLY A 478 27.15 -22.30 26.29
N SER A 479 26.09 -22.74 26.96
CA SER A 479 24.89 -21.95 27.21
C SER A 479 25.00 -21.06 28.44
N VAL A 480 26.22 -20.71 28.88
CA VAL A 480 26.45 -19.86 30.07
C VAL A 480 25.79 -18.50 29.93
N THR A 481 25.71 -17.95 28.70
CA THR A 481 24.98 -16.72 28.39
C THR A 481 23.53 -16.79 28.87
N LEU A 482 22.85 -17.93 28.76
CA LEU A 482 21.50 -18.12 29.21
C LEU A 482 21.34 -17.86 30.71
N PHE A 483 22.30 -18.32 31.52
CA PHE A 483 22.30 -18.09 32.97
C PHE A 483 22.46 -16.59 33.30
N VAL A 484 23.29 -15.88 32.56
CA VAL A 484 23.44 -14.41 32.72
C VAL A 484 22.18 -13.68 32.32
N GLU A 485 21.53 -14.08 31.23
CA GLU A 485 20.23 -13.53 30.81
C GLU A 485 19.18 -13.73 31.91
N ILE A 486 19.10 -14.90 32.51
CA ILE A 486 18.19 -15.21 33.61
C ILE A 486 18.53 -14.39 34.86
N LEU A 487 19.82 -14.24 35.18
CA LEU A 487 20.25 -13.36 36.27
C LEU A 487 19.71 -11.94 36.11
N ASN A 488 19.80 -11.39 34.90
CA ASN A 488 19.26 -10.06 34.62
C ASN A 488 17.73 -10.00 34.80
N LYS A 489 16.99 -11.08 34.55
CA LYS A 489 15.56 -11.16 34.87
C LYS A 489 15.31 -11.21 36.38
N TYR A 490 16.12 -11.95 37.14
CA TYR A 490 16.04 -11.93 38.62
C TYR A 490 16.28 -10.53 39.15
N LEU A 491 17.29 -9.81 38.65
CA LEU A 491 17.59 -8.43 39.04
C LEU A 491 16.42 -7.48 38.73
N TYR A 492 15.82 -7.62 37.55
CA TYR A 492 14.66 -6.82 37.17
C TYR A 492 13.51 -6.93 38.20
N PHE A 493 13.08 -8.16 38.50
CA PHE A 493 12.01 -8.39 39.43
C PHE A 493 12.40 -8.09 40.90
N PHE A 494 13.65 -8.26 41.24
CA PHE A 494 14.20 -7.86 42.53
C PHE A 494 14.08 -6.34 42.72
N GLU A 495 14.46 -5.55 41.76
CA GLU A 495 14.32 -4.09 41.80
C GLU A 495 12.86 -3.66 41.82
N LYS A 496 11.97 -4.38 41.17
CA LYS A 496 10.52 -4.11 41.16
C LYS A 496 9.82 -4.51 42.47
N GLY A 497 10.55 -5.07 43.42
CA GLY A 497 10.03 -5.38 44.75
C GLY A 497 9.31 -6.73 44.84
N ASN A 498 9.54 -7.66 43.93
CA ASN A 498 9.00 -9.02 44.06
C ASN A 498 9.60 -9.72 45.32
N PRO A 499 8.82 -10.02 46.34
CA PRO A 499 9.33 -10.57 47.61
C PRO A 499 9.84 -12.00 47.48
N GLN A 500 9.48 -12.70 46.41
CA GLN A 500 9.93 -14.08 46.16
C GLN A 500 11.37 -14.14 45.57
N ILE A 501 11.85 -13.03 45.01
CA ILE A 501 13.22 -12.90 44.51
C ILE A 501 14.10 -12.43 45.67
N THR A 502 14.76 -13.36 46.33
CA THR A 502 15.57 -13.10 47.51
C THR A 502 17.03 -12.81 47.19
N VAL A 503 17.74 -12.15 48.10
CA VAL A 503 19.20 -11.96 48.04
C VAL A 503 19.91 -13.30 47.92
N ALA A 504 19.47 -14.33 48.68
CA ALA A 504 20.05 -15.68 48.60
C ALA A 504 19.91 -16.32 47.22
N ALA A 505 18.75 -16.13 46.57
CA ALA A 505 18.53 -16.64 45.20
C ALA A 505 19.48 -16.00 44.17
N ILE A 506 19.63 -14.67 44.23
CA ILE A 506 20.56 -13.95 43.36
C ILE A 506 22.00 -14.35 43.62
N GLN A 507 22.40 -14.46 44.89
CA GLN A 507 23.74 -14.89 45.30
C GLN A 507 24.06 -16.29 44.80
N SER A 508 23.13 -17.23 44.95
CA SER A 508 23.27 -18.60 44.44
C SER A 508 23.42 -18.65 42.92
N LEU A 509 22.70 -17.79 42.21
CA LEU A 509 22.79 -17.73 40.75
C LEU A 509 24.15 -17.14 40.29
N ILE A 510 24.66 -16.12 40.95
CA ILE A 510 25.99 -15.55 40.70
C ILE A 510 27.09 -16.65 40.92
N GLU A 511 26.98 -17.41 42.02
CA GLU A 511 27.93 -18.52 42.30
C GLU A 511 27.85 -19.61 41.24
N LEU A 512 26.63 -19.97 40.80
CA LEU A 512 26.46 -20.96 39.75
C LEU A 512 27.11 -20.48 38.43
N ILE A 513 26.91 -19.25 38.02
CA ILE A 513 27.51 -18.68 36.80
C ILE A 513 29.04 -18.69 36.91
N THR A 514 29.58 -18.26 38.05
CA THR A 514 31.01 -18.23 38.30
C THR A 514 31.62 -19.65 38.23
N THR A 515 30.92 -20.63 38.79
CA THR A 515 31.37 -22.04 38.75
C THR A 515 31.35 -22.59 37.32
N GLU A 516 30.30 -22.33 36.56
CA GLU A 516 30.20 -22.80 35.17
C GLU A 516 31.24 -22.15 34.24
N MET A 517 31.56 -20.87 34.46
CA MET A 517 32.61 -20.19 33.68
C MET A 517 34.02 -20.71 33.94
N HIS A 518 34.29 -21.21 35.14
CA HIS A 518 35.59 -21.68 35.55
C HIS A 518 35.72 -23.23 35.49
N SER A 519 34.68 -23.93 34.99
CA SER A 519 34.73 -25.37 34.86
C SER A 519 35.69 -25.82 33.77
N ASP A 520 36.48 -26.90 34.00
CA ASP A 520 37.44 -27.46 33.05
C ASP A 520 36.80 -27.99 31.76
N SER A 521 35.47 -28.14 31.78
CA SER A 521 34.68 -28.59 30.62
C SER A 521 34.13 -27.45 29.75
N SER A 522 34.27 -26.20 30.21
CA SER A 522 33.73 -25.03 29.49
C SER A 522 34.70 -24.55 28.40
N THR A 523 34.20 -24.34 27.20
CA THR A 523 34.92 -23.56 26.19
C THR A 523 34.85 -22.08 26.56
N PRO A 524 35.98 -21.33 26.50
CA PRO A 524 35.95 -19.89 26.78
C PRO A 524 34.97 -19.17 25.87
N ASP A 525 34.05 -18.42 26.48
CA ASP A 525 33.09 -17.55 25.77
C ASP A 525 33.29 -16.08 26.20
N PRO A 526 34.13 -15.33 25.47
CA PRO A 526 34.41 -13.93 25.82
C PRO A 526 33.18 -13.04 25.86
N ALA A 527 32.13 -13.36 25.07
CA ALA A 527 30.90 -12.60 25.05
C ALA A 527 30.09 -12.82 26.33
N ALA A 528 29.99 -14.06 26.81
CA ALA A 528 29.37 -14.40 28.09
C ALA A 528 30.13 -13.77 29.26
N ASP A 529 31.45 -13.83 29.25
CA ASP A 529 32.32 -13.21 30.27
C ASP A 529 32.09 -11.69 30.34
N ALA A 530 32.06 -11.01 29.18
CA ALA A 530 31.83 -9.58 29.10
C ALA A 530 30.41 -9.19 29.60
N PHE A 531 29.42 -9.98 29.24
CA PHE A 531 28.03 -9.77 29.67
C PHE A 531 27.91 -9.96 31.20
N PHE A 532 28.47 -11.01 31.74
CA PHE A 532 28.46 -11.24 33.19
C PHE A 532 29.20 -10.13 33.94
N ALA A 533 30.39 -9.74 33.51
CA ALA A 533 31.16 -8.65 34.08
C ALA A 533 30.39 -7.31 34.03
N SER A 534 29.64 -7.05 32.94
CA SER A 534 28.80 -5.88 32.82
C SER A 534 27.61 -5.90 33.82
N THR A 535 27.00 -7.06 34.01
CA THR A 535 25.94 -7.25 35.00
C THR A 535 26.42 -7.01 36.43
N LEU A 536 27.59 -7.55 36.78
CA LEU A 536 28.20 -7.34 38.11
C LEU A 536 28.57 -5.86 38.33
N ARG A 537 29.10 -5.18 37.33
CA ARG A 537 29.38 -3.73 37.39
C ARG A 537 28.09 -2.91 37.56
N TYR A 538 27.02 -3.33 36.93
CA TYR A 538 25.72 -2.68 37.12
C TYR A 538 25.26 -2.78 38.58
N MET A 539 25.38 -3.96 39.19
CA MET A 539 25.01 -4.16 40.59
C MET A 539 25.89 -3.31 41.53
N GLU A 540 27.18 -3.28 41.30
CA GLU A 540 28.11 -2.44 42.08
C GLU A 540 27.80 -0.95 41.90
N PHE A 541 27.50 -0.51 40.70
CA PHE A 541 27.09 0.86 40.44
C PHE A 541 25.80 1.24 41.21
N GLN A 542 24.82 0.35 41.26
CA GLN A 542 23.58 0.60 42.04
C GLN A 542 23.85 0.69 43.54
N LYS A 543 24.75 -0.11 44.06
CA LYS A 543 25.19 0.00 45.47
C LYS A 543 25.83 1.38 45.74
N GLN A 544 26.73 1.82 44.91
CA GLN A 544 27.44 3.10 45.04
C GLN A 544 26.50 4.30 44.90
N LYS A 545 25.51 4.18 44.00
CA LYS A 545 24.51 5.23 43.80
C LYS A 545 23.61 5.40 45.02
N GLY A 546 23.39 4.36 45.79
CA GLY A 546 22.51 4.38 46.97
C GLY A 546 21.03 4.53 46.62
N GLY A 547 20.25 4.99 47.57
CA GLY A 547 18.78 5.07 47.46
C GLY A 547 18.10 3.74 47.66
N ALA A 548 16.79 3.68 47.45
CA ALA A 548 15.98 2.49 47.70
C ALA A 548 16.45 1.25 46.95
N ILE A 549 16.91 1.40 45.70
CA ILE A 549 17.46 0.30 44.91
C ILE A 549 18.85 -0.10 45.38
N GLY A 550 19.74 0.87 45.67
CA GLY A 550 21.08 0.59 46.17
C GLY A 550 21.10 -0.16 47.48
N GLU A 551 20.18 0.16 48.40
CA GLU A 551 20.01 -0.53 49.68
C GLU A 551 19.61 -2.00 49.48
N LYS A 552 18.81 -2.30 48.47
CA LYS A 552 18.42 -3.69 48.14
C LYS A 552 19.64 -4.53 47.71
N TYR A 553 20.58 -3.95 47.00
CA TYR A 553 21.79 -4.63 46.51
C TYR A 553 22.90 -4.77 47.56
N GLU A 554 22.86 -3.97 48.65
CA GLU A 554 23.92 -3.93 49.67
C GLU A 554 24.28 -5.30 50.21
N PRO A 555 23.36 -6.23 50.53
CA PRO A 555 23.69 -7.55 51.04
C PRO A 555 24.30 -8.48 50.01
N ILE A 556 24.23 -8.18 48.72
CA ILE A 556 24.71 -9.08 47.67
C ILE A 556 26.21 -8.90 47.51
N LYS A 557 26.97 -9.98 47.58
CA LYS A 557 28.41 -9.99 47.30
C LYS A 557 28.65 -10.14 45.80
N VAL A 558 29.27 -9.14 45.25
CA VAL A 558 29.59 -9.07 43.80
C VAL A 558 31.04 -9.47 43.56
#